data_f706277c03201bd4b1986a3738c47fa8
#
_entry.id   f706277c03201bd4b1986a3738c47fa8
#
_cell.length_a   1.000
_cell.length_b   1.000
_cell.length_c   1.000
_cell.angle_alpha   90.00
_cell.angle_beta   90.00
_cell.angle_gamma   90.00
#
_symmetry.space_group_name_H-M   'P 1'
#
loop_
_entity.id
_entity.type
_entity.pdbx_description
1 polymer ?
#
loop_
_entity_poly.entity_id
_entity_poly.type
_entity_poly.pdbx_seq_one_letter_code
_entity_poly.pdbx_strand_id
1 'polypeptide(L)'
;DHNYAPPERLYNLPITNVDEQKKMTDAYLLGGLTVFYLTGMSFNGLMFQYLPNSYKPECFKGDFNDVKYYLMDAFQKVLELIENSIPIKEVRERLLNDLRYLCSPIKEERGHPRNRNNIATKYSWERFISDCAYI
;
A
#
# COMPACT_ATOMS: atom_id res chain seq x y z
N ASP A 1 -0.36 3.38 -15.05
CA ASP A 1 0.48 4.48 -14.54
C ASP A 1 1.35 3.99 -13.40
N HIS A 2 2.66 4.06 -13.57
CA HIS A 2 3.66 3.59 -12.60
C HIS A 2 3.60 4.30 -11.24
N ASN A 3 3.10 5.51 -11.21
CA ASN A 3 3.00 6.28 -9.97
C ASN A 3 1.91 5.79 -9.01
N TYR A 4 0.91 5.07 -9.52
CA TYR A 4 -0.28 4.73 -8.77
C TYR A 4 -0.64 3.25 -8.79
N ALA A 5 -0.14 2.49 -9.76
CA ALA A 5 -0.45 1.07 -9.85
C ALA A 5 0.18 0.28 -8.68
N PRO A 6 -0.55 -0.68 -8.12
CA PRO A 6 0.01 -1.50 -7.04
C PRO A 6 1.10 -2.46 -7.54
N PRO A 7 2.01 -2.90 -6.64
CA PRO A 7 3.16 -3.72 -7.02
C PRO A 7 2.82 -4.95 -7.84
N GLU A 8 1.79 -5.69 -7.52
CA GLU A 8 1.40 -6.88 -8.27
C GLU A 8 1.08 -6.59 -9.75
N ARG A 9 0.67 -5.36 -10.04
CA ARG A 9 0.43 -4.93 -11.42
C ARG A 9 1.71 -4.49 -12.11
N LEU A 10 2.59 -3.81 -11.38
CA LEU A 10 3.86 -3.32 -11.91
C LEU A 10 4.85 -4.46 -12.18
N TYR A 11 4.80 -5.52 -11.38
CA TYR A 11 5.63 -6.71 -11.53
C TYR A 11 4.91 -7.84 -12.30
N ASN A 12 3.79 -7.54 -12.94
CA ASN A 12 3.07 -8.46 -13.85
C ASN A 12 2.64 -9.78 -13.21
N LEU A 13 2.20 -9.74 -11.95
CA LEU A 13 1.61 -10.92 -11.33
C LEU A 13 0.29 -11.31 -12.03
N PRO A 14 0.02 -12.62 -12.17
CA PRO A 14 -1.22 -13.08 -12.79
C PRO A 14 -2.45 -12.62 -12.00
N ILE A 15 -3.51 -12.24 -12.74
CA ILE A 15 -4.81 -11.92 -12.17
C ILE A 15 -5.65 -13.19 -12.19
N THR A 16 -6.01 -13.71 -11.00
CA THR A 16 -6.85 -14.90 -10.87
C THR A 16 -8.32 -14.54 -10.72
N ASN A 17 -8.63 -13.38 -10.14
CA ASN A 17 -9.99 -12.87 -9.97
C ASN A 17 -9.99 -11.36 -10.25
N VAL A 18 -10.70 -10.96 -11.31
CA VAL A 18 -10.71 -9.57 -11.77
C VAL A 18 -11.41 -8.63 -10.78
N ASP A 19 -12.53 -9.06 -10.19
CA ASP A 19 -13.29 -8.24 -9.25
C ASP A 19 -12.52 -8.03 -7.94
N GLU A 20 -11.90 -9.07 -7.43
CA GLU A 20 -11.02 -8.98 -6.27
C GLU A 20 -9.83 -8.07 -6.55
N GLN A 21 -9.19 -8.19 -7.71
CA GLN A 21 -8.08 -7.35 -8.10
C GLN A 21 -8.45 -5.87 -8.18
N LYS A 22 -9.64 -5.54 -8.66
CA LYS A 22 -10.14 -4.15 -8.66
C LYS A 22 -10.23 -3.61 -7.23
N LYS A 23 -10.81 -4.36 -6.32
CA LYS A 23 -10.95 -3.97 -4.90
C LYS A 23 -9.59 -3.80 -4.22
N MET A 24 -8.64 -4.70 -4.47
CA MET A 24 -7.27 -4.59 -3.98
C MET A 24 -6.58 -3.33 -4.50
N THR A 25 -6.77 -3.03 -5.78
CA THR A 25 -6.23 -1.84 -6.43
C THR A 25 -6.83 -0.57 -5.82
N ASP A 26 -8.14 -0.54 -5.62
CA ASP A 26 -8.83 0.60 -5.03
C ASP A 26 -8.35 0.88 -3.60
N ALA A 27 -8.13 -0.16 -2.80
CA ALA A 27 -7.54 -0.02 -1.47
C ALA A 27 -6.15 0.61 -1.53
N TYR A 28 -5.31 0.14 -2.44
CA TYR A 28 -3.97 0.70 -2.64
C TYR A 28 -4.01 2.16 -3.09
N LEU A 29 -4.92 2.49 -4.00
CA LEU A 29 -5.10 3.87 -4.49
C LEU A 29 -5.57 4.80 -3.37
N LEU A 30 -6.48 4.36 -2.51
CA LEU A 30 -6.94 5.15 -1.37
C LEU A 30 -5.78 5.47 -0.41
N GLY A 31 -4.98 4.47 -0.08
CA GLY A 31 -3.80 4.69 0.74
C GLY A 31 -2.77 5.60 0.07
N GLY A 32 -2.54 5.39 -1.23
CA GLY A 32 -1.64 6.24 -2.02
C GLY A 32 -2.09 7.69 -2.08
N LEU A 33 -3.39 7.93 -2.19
CA LEU A 33 -3.98 9.27 -2.15
C LEU A 33 -3.75 9.94 -0.78
N THR A 34 -3.92 9.18 0.29
CA THR A 34 -3.65 9.66 1.66
C THR A 34 -2.18 10.09 1.81
N VAL A 35 -1.24 9.27 1.33
CA VAL A 35 0.19 9.59 1.36
C VAL A 35 0.49 10.84 0.53
N PHE A 36 -0.12 10.97 -0.64
CA PHE A 36 0.05 12.16 -1.48
C PHE A 36 -0.38 13.44 -0.75
N TYR A 37 -1.52 13.41 -0.06
CA TYR A 37 -1.98 14.56 0.72
C TYR A 37 -1.03 14.93 1.87
N LEU A 38 -0.39 13.94 2.48
CA LEU A 38 0.54 14.16 3.60
C LEU A 38 1.92 14.64 3.15
N THR A 39 2.40 14.15 2.01
CA THR A 39 3.81 14.31 1.59
C THR A 39 3.99 15.13 0.31
N GLY A 40 2.93 15.30 -0.47
CA GLY A 40 3.01 15.88 -1.82
C GLY A 40 3.63 14.95 -2.86
N MET A 41 3.92 13.69 -2.50
CA MET A 41 4.55 12.70 -3.39
C MET A 41 3.68 11.45 -3.51
N SER A 42 3.73 10.79 -4.68
CA SER A 42 3.06 9.52 -4.85
C SER A 42 3.70 8.45 -3.95
N PHE A 43 2.88 7.53 -3.46
CA PHE A 43 3.37 6.45 -2.61
C PHE A 43 4.44 5.60 -3.33
N ASN A 44 4.21 5.25 -4.60
CA ASN A 44 5.19 4.53 -5.40
C ASN A 44 6.49 5.31 -5.59
N GLY A 45 6.40 6.63 -5.81
CA GLY A 45 7.56 7.49 -5.92
C GLY A 45 8.43 7.45 -4.67
N LEU A 46 7.81 7.49 -3.49
CA LEU A 46 8.51 7.35 -2.21
C LEU A 46 9.11 5.95 -2.04
N MET A 47 8.31 4.92 -2.28
CA MET A 47 8.75 3.53 -2.07
C MET A 47 9.90 3.16 -2.99
N PHE A 48 9.85 3.54 -4.26
CA PHE A 48 10.88 3.16 -5.23
C PHE A 48 12.21 3.88 -5.01
N GLN A 49 12.24 4.98 -4.28
CA GLN A 49 13.50 5.60 -3.85
C GLN A 49 14.33 4.69 -2.93
N TYR A 50 13.67 3.81 -2.19
CA TYR A 50 14.33 2.86 -1.28
C TYR A 50 14.64 1.52 -1.93
N LEU A 51 14.24 1.31 -3.19
CA LEU A 51 14.59 0.09 -3.92
C LEU A 51 15.93 0.25 -4.64
N PRO A 52 16.77 -0.79 -4.63
CA PRO A 52 17.91 -0.85 -5.56
C PRO A 52 17.41 -0.77 -7.01
N ASN A 53 18.16 -0.11 -7.88
CA ASN A 53 17.74 0.11 -9.28
C ASN A 53 17.40 -1.19 -10.02
N SER A 54 18.13 -2.26 -9.76
CA SER A 54 17.90 -3.57 -10.38
C SER A 54 16.56 -4.22 -9.98
N TYR A 55 15.96 -3.77 -8.88
CA TYR A 55 14.67 -4.30 -8.39
C TYR A 55 13.48 -3.39 -8.73
N LYS A 56 13.71 -2.25 -9.34
CA LYS A 56 12.60 -1.39 -9.80
C LYS A 56 11.80 -2.07 -10.91
N PRO A 57 10.49 -1.81 -11.03
CA PRO A 57 9.63 -2.52 -11.99
C PRO A 57 10.14 -2.54 -13.43
N GLU A 58 10.72 -1.44 -13.89
CA GLU A 58 11.25 -1.29 -15.24
C GLU A 58 12.52 -2.10 -15.50
N CYS A 59 13.25 -2.47 -14.46
CA CYS A 59 14.53 -3.18 -14.56
C CYS A 59 14.46 -4.65 -14.14
N PHE A 60 13.55 -4.99 -13.24
CA PHE A 60 13.48 -6.31 -12.65
C PHE A 60 12.76 -7.30 -13.57
N LYS A 61 13.39 -8.47 -13.80
CA LYS A 61 12.85 -9.53 -14.67
C LYS A 61 12.74 -10.89 -13.98
N GLY A 62 13.01 -10.95 -12.69
CA GLY A 62 12.95 -12.17 -11.91
C GLY A 62 11.56 -12.50 -11.35
N ASP A 63 11.51 -13.45 -10.43
CA ASP A 63 10.29 -13.83 -9.73
C ASP A 63 9.93 -12.75 -8.70
N PHE A 64 8.63 -12.47 -8.54
CA PHE A 64 8.13 -11.53 -7.53
C PHE A 64 8.59 -11.91 -6.11
N ASN A 65 8.73 -13.19 -5.81
CA ASN A 65 9.23 -13.65 -4.52
C ASN A 65 10.64 -13.12 -4.21
N ASP A 66 11.46 -12.86 -5.22
CA ASP A 66 12.81 -12.32 -5.04
C ASP A 66 12.79 -10.81 -4.73
N VAL A 67 11.83 -10.06 -5.25
CA VAL A 67 11.70 -8.62 -5.02
C VAL A 67 10.83 -8.30 -3.79
N LYS A 68 10.00 -9.22 -3.37
CA LYS A 68 9.02 -9.06 -2.29
C LYS A 68 9.63 -8.48 -1.02
N TYR A 69 10.75 -8.99 -0.58
CA TYR A 69 11.40 -8.55 0.65
C TYR A 69 11.95 -7.11 0.54
N TYR A 70 12.45 -6.75 -0.63
CA TYR A 70 12.89 -5.38 -0.90
C TYR A 70 11.73 -4.40 -0.91
N LEU A 71 10.58 -4.81 -1.44
CA LEU A 71 9.35 -4.01 -1.40
C LEU A 71 8.84 -3.83 0.02
N MET A 72 8.87 -4.87 0.83
CA MET A 72 8.47 -4.79 2.25
C MET A 72 9.38 -3.87 3.04
N ASP A 73 10.69 -3.95 2.83
CA ASP A 73 11.67 -3.05 3.47
C ASP A 73 11.45 -1.60 3.04
N ALA A 74 11.27 -1.35 1.74
CA ALA A 74 10.98 -0.03 1.21
C ALA A 74 9.66 0.53 1.78
N PHE A 75 8.64 -0.30 1.88
CA PHE A 75 7.35 0.06 2.48
C PHE A 75 7.51 0.49 3.94
N GLN A 76 8.25 -0.28 4.73
CA GLN A 76 8.52 0.07 6.12
C GLN A 76 9.24 1.42 6.24
N LYS A 77 10.20 1.69 5.39
CA LYS A 77 10.92 2.98 5.37
C LYS A 77 9.99 4.15 5.03
N VAL A 78 9.05 3.96 4.13
CA VAL A 78 8.04 5.00 3.83
C VAL A 78 7.13 5.23 5.03
N LEU A 79 6.70 4.19 5.72
CA LEU A 79 5.90 4.33 6.94
C LEU A 79 6.66 5.11 8.04
N GLU A 80 7.94 4.86 8.21
CA GLU A 80 8.80 5.61 9.14
C GLU A 80 8.93 7.08 8.76
N LEU A 81 9.06 7.37 7.46
CA LEU A 81 9.06 8.74 6.95
C LEU A 81 7.76 9.47 7.29
N ILE A 82 6.62 8.81 7.09
CA ILE A 82 5.30 9.36 7.40
C ILE A 82 5.13 9.53 8.92
N GLU A 83 5.57 8.56 9.71
CA GLU A 83 5.56 8.64 11.17
C GLU A 83 6.25 9.90 11.68
N ASN A 84 7.42 10.22 11.14
CA ASN A 84 8.19 11.39 11.50
C ASN A 84 7.56 12.72 11.02
N SER A 85 6.61 12.65 10.10
CA SER A 85 5.94 13.82 9.52
C SER A 85 4.66 14.23 10.25
N ILE A 86 4.10 13.38 11.10
CA ILE A 86 2.83 13.62 11.80
C ILE A 86 3.09 13.85 13.28
N PRO A 87 2.88 15.10 13.78
CA PRO A 87 3.20 15.44 15.17
C PRO A 87 2.20 14.90 16.19
N ILE A 88 0.94 14.70 15.79
CA ILE A 88 -0.13 14.27 16.70
C ILE A 88 -0.14 12.75 16.78
N LYS A 89 0.16 12.20 17.97
CA LYS A 89 0.34 10.77 18.19
C LYS A 89 -0.88 9.93 17.78
N GLU A 90 -2.06 10.33 18.20
CA GLU A 90 -3.30 9.57 17.93
C GLU A 90 -3.61 9.50 16.43
N VAL A 91 -3.42 10.61 15.73
CA VAL A 91 -3.58 10.68 14.27
C VAL A 91 -2.54 9.79 13.58
N ARG A 92 -1.28 9.92 14.02
CA ARG A 92 -0.16 9.15 13.46
C ARG A 92 -0.38 7.65 13.58
N GLU A 93 -0.72 7.14 14.77
CA GLU A 93 -0.92 5.72 15.02
C GLU A 93 -2.06 5.16 14.16
N ARG A 94 -3.19 5.85 14.07
CA ARG A 94 -4.34 5.43 13.25
C ARG A 94 -3.98 5.42 11.78
N LEU A 95 -3.38 6.49 11.28
CA LEU A 95 -3.00 6.62 9.87
C LEU A 95 -2.00 5.56 9.44
N LEU A 96 -0.95 5.34 10.22
CA LEU A 96 0.04 4.30 9.94
C LEU A 96 -0.59 2.91 9.94
N ASN A 97 -1.48 2.65 10.88
CA ASN A 97 -2.19 1.38 10.92
C ASN A 97 -3.05 1.16 9.67
N ASP A 98 -3.81 2.17 9.26
CA ASP A 98 -4.63 2.11 8.05
C ASP A 98 -3.77 1.93 6.80
N LEU A 99 -2.66 2.66 6.68
CA LEU A 99 -1.75 2.54 5.54
C LEU A 99 -1.13 1.15 5.42
N ARG A 100 -0.83 0.48 6.53
CA ARG A 100 -0.33 -0.90 6.51
C ARG A 100 -1.29 -1.86 5.81
N TYR A 101 -2.58 -1.66 6.00
CA TYR A 101 -3.62 -2.52 5.41
C TYR A 101 -4.14 -2.03 4.06
N LEU A 102 -3.96 -0.76 3.72
CA LEU A 102 -4.34 -0.22 2.42
C LEU A 102 -3.23 -0.39 1.38
N CYS A 103 -1.98 -0.12 1.76
CA CYS A 103 -0.85 0.00 0.85
C CYS A 103 0.17 -1.13 0.95
N SER A 104 -0.10 -2.22 1.68
CA SER A 104 0.86 -3.33 1.71
C SER A 104 1.28 -3.72 0.29
N PRO A 105 2.59 -3.85 0.00
CA PRO A 105 3.04 -4.34 -1.30
C PRO A 105 2.65 -5.79 -1.56
N ILE A 106 2.25 -6.52 -0.53
CA ILE A 106 1.74 -7.88 -0.62
C ILE A 106 0.23 -7.82 -0.65
N LYS A 107 -0.35 -8.15 -1.80
CA LYS A 107 -1.80 -7.99 -2.04
C LYS A 107 -2.68 -8.77 -1.05
N GLU A 108 -2.22 -9.93 -0.58
CA GLU A 108 -2.93 -10.77 0.37
C GLU A 108 -3.03 -10.15 1.77
N GLU A 109 -2.14 -9.22 2.10
CA GLU A 109 -2.12 -8.51 3.37
C GLU A 109 -2.97 -7.24 3.38
N ARG A 110 -3.53 -6.84 2.23
CA ARG A 110 -4.43 -5.69 2.14
C ARG A 110 -5.81 -6.01 2.69
N GLY A 111 -6.51 -4.97 3.05
CA GLY A 111 -7.84 -5.06 3.63
C GLY A 111 -7.84 -4.96 5.15
N HIS A 112 -8.97 -4.51 5.71
CA HIS A 112 -9.06 -4.31 7.15
C HIS A 112 -8.98 -5.65 7.89
N PRO A 113 -8.17 -5.78 8.95
CA PRO A 113 -7.96 -7.05 9.66
C PRO A 113 -9.25 -7.66 10.24
N ARG A 114 -10.21 -6.85 10.64
CA ARG A 114 -11.52 -7.32 11.12
C ARG A 114 -12.39 -7.95 10.04
N ASN A 115 -12.11 -7.65 8.77
CA ASN A 115 -12.85 -8.16 7.61
C ASN A 115 -12.08 -9.23 6.85
N ARG A 116 -10.91 -9.64 7.32
CA ARG A 116 -10.00 -10.57 6.62
C ARG A 116 -10.64 -11.88 6.21
N ASN A 117 -11.57 -12.41 7.03
CA ASN A 117 -12.26 -13.68 6.77
C ASN A 117 -13.58 -13.51 5.99
N ASN A 118 -13.97 -12.29 5.65
CA ASN A 118 -15.15 -11.99 4.87
C ASN A 118 -14.78 -11.43 3.52
N ILE A 119 -14.77 -12.27 2.48
CA ILE A 119 -14.36 -11.91 1.13
C ILE A 119 -15.20 -10.74 0.57
N ALA A 120 -16.49 -10.66 0.90
CA ALA A 120 -17.37 -9.61 0.41
C ALA A 120 -16.99 -8.22 0.93
N THR A 121 -16.42 -8.11 2.14
CA THR A 121 -16.12 -6.84 2.81
C THR A 121 -14.64 -6.63 3.09
N LYS A 122 -13.77 -7.59 2.76
CA LYS A 122 -12.34 -7.56 3.06
C LYS A 122 -11.66 -6.25 2.61
N TYR A 123 -12.03 -5.74 1.47
CA TYR A 123 -11.46 -4.51 0.88
C TYR A 123 -12.40 -3.30 1.02
N SER A 124 -13.44 -3.38 1.83
CA SER A 124 -14.37 -2.26 2.08
C SER A 124 -13.65 -1.12 2.78
N TRP A 125 -13.94 0.10 2.34
CA TRP A 125 -13.36 1.33 2.89
C TRP A 125 -14.04 1.80 4.18
N GLU A 126 -15.18 1.24 4.53
CA GLU A 126 -16.03 1.73 5.63
C GLU A 126 -15.28 1.86 6.95
N ARG A 127 -14.49 0.84 7.30
CA ARG A 127 -13.71 0.87 8.55
C ARG A 127 -12.59 1.90 8.52
N PHE A 128 -11.92 2.06 7.38
CA PHE A 128 -10.87 3.05 7.21
C PHE A 128 -11.44 4.48 7.27
N ILE A 129 -12.58 4.71 6.62
CA ILE A 129 -13.27 6.00 6.66
C ILE A 129 -13.79 6.28 8.07
N SER A 130 -14.34 5.29 8.76
CA SER A 130 -14.76 5.39 10.15
C SER A 130 -13.60 5.76 11.07
N ASP A 131 -12.43 5.16 10.89
CA ASP A 131 -11.23 5.51 11.65
C ASP A 131 -10.84 6.98 11.42
N CYS A 132 -10.91 7.47 10.19
CA CYS A 132 -10.66 8.88 9.88
C CYS A 132 -11.64 9.84 10.55
N ALA A 133 -12.89 9.44 10.74
CA ALA A 133 -13.91 10.27 11.39
C ALA A 133 -13.63 10.55 12.89
N TYR A 134 -12.79 9.74 13.52
CA TYR A 134 -12.39 9.90 14.92
C TYR A 134 -11.06 10.68 15.08
N ILE A 135 -10.48 11.08 13.99
CA ILE A 135 -9.30 11.93 13.98
C ILE A 135 -9.74 13.41 13.99
#